data_ea0d57602c5a94332a44cb73505b7d29
#
_entry.id   ea0d57602c5a94332a44cb73505b7d29
#
_cell.length_a   1.000
_cell.length_b   1.000
_cell.length_c   1.000
_cell.angle_alpha   90.00
_cell.angle_beta   90.00
_cell.angle_gamma   90.00
#
_symmetry.space_group_name_H-M   'P 1'
#
loop_
_entity.id
_entity.type
_entity.pdbx_description
1 polymer ?
#
loop_
_entity_poly.entity_id
_entity_poly.type
_entity_poly.pdbx_seq_one_letter_code
_entity_poly.pdbx_strand_id
1 'polypeptide(L)'
;MQDHSKTFAIFHHQRWMNVNRQLTPLLTEHYQNSDPGHRSLPVLELGCGTGHVALSFLDKGFRVTAVDPSENMLALARESAARYVDSGQASFVRSELDRAEVAEGFGLCLAVHDDFNHFGSVEALAACFGLARKAVADGGLFLFDLHTRHGLQRLNNVIIEDNPQAMAAIRGIYDGERERLLVKFTGFLRAEDGRYDRFDELLVSHAFSLEQVGRALRDTGWGEFHFAKYTDLGKPLSDPEKVCRVFVVARRGQD
;
A
#
# COMPACT_ATOMS: atom_id res chain seq x y z
N MET A 1 1.39 -12.06 -5.05
CA MET A 1 0.63 -11.87 -3.75
C MET A 1 -0.56 -12.80 -3.69
N GLN A 2 -1.25 -12.87 -2.56
CA GLN A 2 -2.32 -13.85 -2.32
C GLN A 2 -3.69 -13.31 -2.75
N ASP A 3 -4.53 -14.15 -3.38
CA ASP A 3 -5.94 -13.84 -3.58
C ASP A 3 -6.69 -14.08 -2.26
N HIS A 4 -7.25 -13.03 -1.68
CA HIS A 4 -7.91 -13.08 -0.36
C HIS A 4 -9.35 -13.60 -0.47
N SER A 5 -9.83 -14.29 0.59
CA SER A 5 -11.24 -14.68 0.66
C SER A 5 -12.17 -13.45 0.77
N LYS A 6 -13.40 -13.58 0.27
CA LYS A 6 -14.40 -12.50 0.34
C LYS A 6 -14.63 -12.03 1.78
N THR A 7 -14.77 -12.97 2.72
CA THR A 7 -14.99 -12.65 4.14
C THR A 7 -13.82 -11.86 4.72
N PHE A 8 -12.57 -12.23 4.38
CA PHE A 8 -11.40 -11.48 4.82
C PHE A 8 -11.34 -10.08 4.17
N ALA A 9 -11.69 -9.95 2.88
CA ALA A 9 -11.71 -8.67 2.21
C ALA A 9 -12.69 -7.69 2.89
N ILE A 10 -13.87 -8.15 3.31
CA ILE A 10 -14.84 -7.34 4.06
C ILE A 10 -14.30 -6.97 5.44
N PHE A 11 -13.72 -7.94 6.18
CA PHE A 11 -13.09 -7.67 7.48
C PHE A 11 -11.96 -6.64 7.34
N HIS A 12 -11.09 -6.81 6.36
CA HIS A 12 -10.00 -5.90 6.04
C HIS A 12 -10.51 -4.49 5.74
N HIS A 13 -11.53 -4.36 4.88
CA HIS A 13 -12.15 -3.10 4.54
C HIS A 13 -12.62 -2.32 5.78
N GLN A 14 -13.35 -2.97 6.68
CA GLN A 14 -13.87 -2.36 7.91
C GLN A 14 -12.74 -1.96 8.87
N ARG A 15 -11.75 -2.83 9.02
CA ARG A 15 -10.64 -2.64 9.94
C ARG A 15 -9.74 -1.46 9.55
N TRP A 16 -9.39 -1.36 8.28
CA TRP A 16 -8.46 -0.34 7.80
C TRP A 16 -9.09 1.05 7.59
N MET A 17 -10.40 1.17 7.66
CA MET A 17 -11.09 2.43 7.47
C MET A 17 -10.60 3.53 8.42
N ASN A 18 -10.38 3.22 9.70
CA ASN A 18 -9.92 4.20 10.68
C ASN A 18 -8.46 4.60 10.48
N VAL A 19 -7.59 3.67 10.06
CA VAL A 19 -6.19 3.94 9.74
C VAL A 19 -6.11 4.87 8.53
N ASN A 20 -6.89 4.59 7.50
CA ASN A 20 -6.94 5.38 6.28
C ASN A 20 -7.44 6.82 6.52
N ARG A 21 -8.39 7.03 7.44
CA ARG A 21 -8.84 8.38 7.81
C ARG A 21 -7.73 9.29 8.31
N GLN A 22 -6.67 8.74 8.90
CA GLN A 22 -5.53 9.51 9.38
C GLN A 22 -4.44 9.67 8.32
N LEU A 23 -4.21 8.63 7.53
CA LEU A 23 -3.12 8.61 6.54
C LEU A 23 -3.48 9.34 5.24
N THR A 24 -4.67 9.09 4.69
CA THR A 24 -5.02 9.58 3.34
C THR A 24 -5.03 11.10 3.19
N PRO A 25 -5.46 11.91 4.18
CA PRO A 25 -5.36 13.36 4.06
C PRO A 25 -3.92 13.85 3.90
N LEU A 26 -2.98 13.24 4.61
CA LEU A 26 -1.56 13.61 4.54
C LEU A 26 -0.95 13.27 3.17
N LEU A 27 -1.32 12.11 2.61
CA LEU A 27 -0.87 11.68 1.27
C LEU A 27 -1.43 12.61 0.18
N THR A 28 -2.74 12.88 0.24
CA THR A 28 -3.41 13.75 -0.75
C THR A 28 -2.90 15.18 -0.68
N GLU A 29 -2.71 15.74 0.52
CA GLU A 29 -2.17 17.08 0.72
C GLU A 29 -0.72 17.18 0.21
N HIS A 30 0.12 16.19 0.54
CA HIS A 30 1.50 16.17 0.05
C HIS A 30 1.55 16.18 -1.48
N TYR A 31 0.71 15.37 -2.13
CA TYR A 31 0.64 15.35 -3.59
C TYR A 31 0.05 16.63 -4.16
N GLN A 32 -1.06 17.15 -3.63
CA GLN A 32 -1.69 18.39 -4.10
C GLN A 32 -0.73 19.59 -4.07
N ASN A 33 0.17 19.65 -3.08
CA ASN A 33 1.17 20.71 -2.93
C ASN A 33 2.44 20.49 -3.76
N SER A 34 2.52 19.44 -4.57
CA SER A 34 3.62 19.14 -5.49
C SER A 34 3.36 19.70 -6.90
N ASP A 35 4.43 19.92 -7.69
CA ASP A 35 4.29 20.37 -9.07
C ASP A 35 3.39 19.46 -9.93
N PRO A 36 3.53 18.09 -9.91
CA PRO A 36 2.62 17.22 -10.65
C PRO A 36 1.19 17.28 -10.10
N GLY A 37 1.00 17.50 -8.82
CA GLY A 37 -0.32 17.68 -8.20
C GLY A 37 -0.99 18.98 -8.66
N HIS A 38 -0.28 20.09 -8.73
CA HIS A 38 -0.79 21.35 -9.28
C HIS A 38 -1.19 21.22 -10.76
N ARG A 39 -0.52 20.36 -11.51
CA ARG A 39 -0.87 20.03 -12.90
C ARG A 39 -2.01 19.00 -13.02
N SER A 40 -2.56 18.54 -11.90
CA SER A 40 -3.62 17.52 -11.83
C SER A 40 -3.26 16.23 -12.59
N LEU A 41 -2.00 15.83 -12.59
CA LEU A 41 -1.58 14.58 -13.21
C LEU A 41 -2.21 13.39 -12.49
N PRO A 42 -2.49 12.28 -13.21
CA PRO A 42 -3.16 11.13 -12.63
C PRO A 42 -2.30 10.40 -11.59
N VAL A 43 -2.94 9.59 -10.77
CA VAL A 43 -2.34 8.80 -9.70
C VAL A 43 -2.40 7.32 -10.04
N LEU A 44 -1.30 6.60 -9.85
CA LEU A 44 -1.22 5.15 -9.88
C LEU A 44 -1.10 4.64 -8.44
N GLU A 45 -1.97 3.73 -8.04
CA GLU A 45 -1.86 3.03 -6.76
C GLU A 45 -1.56 1.55 -6.99
N LEU A 46 -0.47 1.05 -6.41
CA LEU A 46 -0.07 -0.35 -6.41
C LEU A 46 -0.41 -0.97 -5.05
N GLY A 47 -1.17 -2.06 -5.03
CA GLY A 47 -1.67 -2.67 -3.80
C GLY A 47 -2.85 -1.90 -3.21
N CYS A 48 -3.83 -1.55 -4.01
CA CYS A 48 -4.93 -0.68 -3.56
C CYS A 48 -5.89 -1.34 -2.56
N GLY A 49 -5.85 -2.68 -2.41
CA GLY A 49 -6.76 -3.41 -1.56
C GLY A 49 -8.22 -3.05 -1.86
N THR A 50 -8.95 -2.61 -0.86
CA THR A 50 -10.36 -2.21 -0.97
C THR A 50 -10.56 -0.74 -1.38
N GLY A 51 -9.51 -0.05 -1.86
CA GLY A 51 -9.60 1.24 -2.56
C GLY A 51 -9.76 2.48 -1.69
N HIS A 52 -9.49 2.42 -0.39
CA HIS A 52 -9.64 3.58 0.50
C HIS A 52 -8.76 4.77 0.12
N VAL A 53 -7.50 4.51 -0.26
CA VAL A 53 -6.57 5.57 -0.65
C VAL A 53 -6.93 6.09 -2.03
N ALA A 54 -7.19 5.19 -3.00
CA ALA A 54 -7.71 5.57 -4.32
C ALA A 54 -8.92 6.51 -4.22
N LEU A 55 -9.92 6.16 -3.38
CA LEU A 55 -11.12 6.96 -3.19
C LEU A 55 -10.79 8.37 -2.68
N SER A 56 -9.82 8.52 -1.77
CA SER A 56 -9.39 9.83 -1.29
C SER A 56 -8.82 10.73 -2.38
N PHE A 57 -8.06 10.19 -3.32
CA PHE A 57 -7.56 10.95 -4.47
C PHE A 57 -8.68 11.26 -5.47
N LEU A 58 -9.60 10.34 -5.70
CA LEU A 58 -10.79 10.54 -6.54
C LEU A 58 -11.69 11.66 -6.00
N ASP A 59 -11.90 11.70 -4.68
CA ASP A 59 -12.67 12.77 -4.00
C ASP A 59 -11.99 14.15 -4.11
N LYS A 60 -10.68 14.19 -4.35
CA LYS A 60 -9.92 15.41 -4.63
C LYS A 60 -9.89 15.78 -6.12
N GLY A 61 -10.57 15.02 -6.97
CA GLY A 61 -10.68 15.28 -8.40
C GLY A 61 -9.59 14.67 -9.28
N PHE A 62 -8.65 13.90 -8.73
CA PHE A 62 -7.63 13.20 -9.51
C PHE A 62 -8.22 12.00 -10.25
N ARG A 63 -7.64 11.67 -11.39
CA ARG A 63 -7.85 10.37 -12.03
C ARG A 63 -6.95 9.34 -11.37
N VAL A 64 -7.48 8.14 -11.13
CA VAL A 64 -6.75 7.07 -10.44
C VAL A 64 -6.80 5.78 -11.24
N THR A 65 -5.63 5.17 -11.44
CA THR A 65 -5.50 3.76 -11.81
C THR A 65 -4.98 3.02 -10.58
N ALA A 66 -5.70 1.99 -10.17
CA ALA A 66 -5.41 1.23 -8.96
C ALA A 66 -5.26 -0.25 -9.30
N VAL A 67 -4.22 -0.88 -8.78
CA VAL A 67 -3.84 -2.28 -9.07
C VAL A 67 -3.84 -3.09 -7.79
N ASP A 68 -4.43 -4.28 -7.84
CA ASP A 68 -4.39 -5.25 -6.75
C ASP A 68 -4.50 -6.69 -7.31
N PRO A 69 -3.83 -7.70 -6.76
CA PRO A 69 -3.94 -9.09 -7.23
C PRO A 69 -5.26 -9.76 -6.82
N SER A 70 -5.94 -9.27 -5.77
CA SER A 70 -7.14 -9.89 -5.22
C SER A 70 -8.42 -9.33 -5.84
N GLU A 71 -9.15 -10.18 -6.56
CA GLU A 71 -10.45 -9.79 -7.12
C GLU A 71 -11.48 -9.47 -6.04
N ASN A 72 -11.43 -10.14 -4.89
CA ASN A 72 -12.34 -9.85 -3.78
C ASN A 72 -12.09 -8.47 -3.16
N MET A 73 -10.82 -8.01 -3.12
CA MET A 73 -10.48 -6.65 -2.72
C MET A 73 -10.97 -5.64 -3.77
N LEU A 74 -10.69 -5.88 -5.04
CA LEU A 74 -11.09 -4.99 -6.13
C LEU A 74 -12.60 -4.87 -6.30
N ALA A 75 -13.37 -5.91 -5.98
CA ALA A 75 -14.83 -5.85 -6.01
C ALA A 75 -15.36 -4.79 -5.03
N LEU A 76 -14.84 -4.75 -3.80
CA LEU A 76 -15.18 -3.73 -2.81
C LEU A 76 -14.68 -2.33 -3.21
N ALA A 77 -13.50 -2.26 -3.81
CA ALA A 77 -12.96 -1.00 -4.31
C ALA A 77 -13.83 -0.40 -5.42
N ARG A 78 -14.26 -1.22 -6.40
CA ARG A 78 -15.15 -0.78 -7.49
C ARG A 78 -16.53 -0.37 -6.96
N GLU A 79 -17.08 -1.11 -6.00
CA GLU A 79 -18.36 -0.76 -5.36
C GLU A 79 -18.26 0.60 -4.66
N SER A 80 -17.25 0.82 -3.84
CA SER A 80 -17.02 2.08 -3.12
C SER A 80 -16.78 3.27 -4.05
N ALA A 81 -16.17 3.04 -5.22
CA ALA A 81 -15.82 4.06 -6.20
C ALA A 81 -16.73 4.05 -7.45
N ALA A 82 -17.92 3.42 -7.40
CA ALA A 82 -18.75 3.16 -8.59
C ALA A 82 -18.99 4.41 -9.46
N ARG A 83 -19.32 5.55 -8.86
CA ARG A 83 -19.52 6.82 -9.61
C ARG A 83 -18.30 7.27 -10.40
N TYR A 84 -17.09 6.95 -9.91
CA TYR A 84 -15.83 7.32 -10.55
C TYR A 84 -15.43 6.32 -11.64
N VAL A 85 -15.80 5.05 -11.47
CA VAL A 85 -15.66 4.02 -12.50
C VAL A 85 -16.58 4.35 -13.68
N ASP A 86 -17.85 4.65 -13.42
CA ASP A 86 -18.85 5.00 -14.45
C ASP A 86 -18.46 6.26 -15.24
N SER A 87 -17.82 7.24 -14.58
CA SER A 87 -17.34 8.46 -15.25
C SER A 87 -15.99 8.29 -15.98
N GLY A 88 -15.33 7.13 -15.85
CA GLY A 88 -13.99 6.89 -16.37
C GLY A 88 -12.86 7.61 -15.62
N GLN A 89 -13.13 8.11 -14.42
CA GLN A 89 -12.15 8.75 -13.56
C GLN A 89 -11.32 7.73 -12.77
N ALA A 90 -11.88 6.55 -12.47
CA ALA A 90 -11.22 5.44 -11.80
C ALA A 90 -11.10 4.21 -12.70
N SER A 91 -9.97 3.52 -12.60
CA SER A 91 -9.74 2.20 -13.19
C SER A 91 -9.13 1.27 -12.14
N PHE A 92 -9.75 0.10 -11.93
CA PHE A 92 -9.27 -0.94 -11.01
C PHE A 92 -8.86 -2.18 -11.80
N VAL A 93 -7.56 -2.50 -11.75
CA VAL A 93 -6.90 -3.54 -12.56
C VAL A 93 -6.44 -4.69 -11.68
N ARG A 94 -6.84 -5.91 -12.03
CA ARG A 94 -6.32 -7.11 -11.37
C ARG A 94 -4.97 -7.49 -11.97
N SER A 95 -3.90 -7.38 -11.19
CA SER A 95 -2.54 -7.81 -11.58
C SER A 95 -1.64 -7.98 -10.37
N GLU A 96 -0.58 -8.78 -10.51
CA GLU A 96 0.56 -8.72 -9.61
C GLU A 96 1.27 -7.37 -9.76
N LEU A 97 1.77 -6.80 -8.65
CA LEU A 97 2.28 -5.42 -8.64
C LEU A 97 3.57 -5.24 -9.46
N ASP A 98 4.39 -6.29 -9.55
CA ASP A 98 5.65 -6.30 -10.29
C ASP A 98 5.48 -6.55 -11.79
N ARG A 99 4.27 -6.83 -12.26
CA ARG A 99 3.94 -7.20 -13.65
C ARG A 99 2.76 -6.44 -14.23
N ALA A 100 2.28 -5.43 -13.51
CA ALA A 100 1.13 -4.67 -13.97
C ALA A 100 1.46 -3.91 -15.27
N GLU A 101 0.59 -4.07 -16.26
CA GLU A 101 0.64 -3.25 -17.46
C GLU A 101 -0.17 -1.98 -17.23
N VAL A 102 0.53 -0.87 -17.05
CA VAL A 102 -0.07 0.44 -16.76
C VAL A 102 0.42 1.48 -17.77
N ALA A 103 -0.39 2.49 -17.98
CA ALA A 103 -0.01 3.62 -18.82
C ALA A 103 1.19 4.37 -18.22
N GLU A 104 1.74 5.29 -19.00
CA GLU A 104 2.76 6.26 -18.57
C GLU A 104 2.12 7.63 -18.31
N GLY A 105 2.83 8.52 -17.63
CA GLY A 105 2.41 9.90 -17.42
C GLY A 105 1.72 10.17 -16.07
N PHE A 106 1.82 9.26 -15.12
CA PHE A 106 1.33 9.50 -13.77
C PHE A 106 2.19 10.56 -13.05
N GLY A 107 1.54 11.45 -12.32
CA GLY A 107 2.24 12.41 -11.45
C GLY A 107 2.67 11.81 -10.12
N LEU A 108 1.97 10.76 -9.69
CA LEU A 108 2.26 10.00 -8.48
C LEU A 108 2.06 8.52 -8.74
N CYS A 109 3.03 7.70 -8.34
CA CYS A 109 2.83 6.29 -8.04
C CYS A 109 2.90 6.12 -6.53
N LEU A 110 1.95 5.39 -5.93
CA LEU A 110 1.98 5.10 -4.50
C LEU A 110 1.73 3.63 -4.23
N ALA A 111 2.33 3.13 -3.12
CA ALA A 111 2.10 1.80 -2.57
C ALA A 111 2.20 1.90 -1.05
N VAL A 112 1.08 1.87 -0.35
CA VAL A 112 1.05 2.09 1.09
C VAL A 112 0.39 0.91 1.81
N HIS A 113 0.58 0.84 3.13
CA HIS A 113 0.18 -0.28 3.98
C HIS A 113 1.10 -1.50 3.89
N ASP A 114 2.43 -1.22 3.82
CA ASP A 114 3.50 -2.23 3.83
C ASP A 114 3.40 -3.30 2.72
N ASP A 115 2.72 -3.00 1.62
CA ASP A 115 2.57 -3.92 0.49
C ASP A 115 3.91 -4.46 0.00
N PHE A 116 4.94 -3.63 0.00
CA PHE A 116 6.27 -4.02 -0.45
C PHE A 116 7.01 -4.95 0.52
N ASN A 117 6.60 -5.05 1.78
CA ASN A 117 7.09 -6.08 2.67
C ASN A 117 6.60 -7.49 2.29
N HIS A 118 5.55 -7.61 1.46
CA HIS A 118 5.05 -8.92 1.01
C HIS A 118 5.86 -9.52 -0.15
N PHE A 119 6.80 -8.78 -0.74
CA PHE A 119 7.72 -9.34 -1.73
C PHE A 119 8.76 -10.26 -1.06
N GLY A 120 9.02 -11.40 -1.71
CA GLY A 120 9.94 -12.42 -1.19
C GLY A 120 11.43 -12.12 -1.43
N SER A 121 11.75 -11.11 -2.25
CA SER A 121 13.13 -10.79 -2.61
C SER A 121 13.29 -9.31 -3.00
N VAL A 122 14.55 -8.84 -2.97
CA VAL A 122 14.93 -7.48 -3.40
C VAL A 122 14.74 -7.32 -4.92
N GLU A 123 14.91 -8.39 -5.70
CA GLU A 123 14.73 -8.37 -7.16
C GLU A 123 13.27 -8.11 -7.53
N ALA A 124 12.32 -8.75 -6.83
CA ALA A 124 10.89 -8.51 -7.02
C ALA A 124 10.52 -7.07 -6.62
N LEU A 125 11.10 -6.57 -5.53
CA LEU A 125 10.95 -5.18 -5.11
C LEU A 125 11.48 -4.21 -6.18
N ALA A 126 12.69 -4.47 -6.72
CA ALA A 126 13.29 -3.67 -7.79
C ALA A 126 12.47 -3.69 -9.09
N ALA A 127 11.85 -4.82 -9.44
CA ALA A 127 10.95 -4.90 -10.59
C ALA A 127 9.76 -3.95 -10.45
N CYS A 128 9.17 -3.87 -9.24
CA CYS A 128 8.10 -2.93 -8.94
C CYS A 128 8.57 -1.47 -9.00
N PHE A 129 9.79 -1.18 -8.51
CA PHE A 129 10.38 0.17 -8.59
C PHE A 129 10.64 0.59 -10.04
N GLY A 130 11.09 -0.36 -10.89
CA GLY A 130 11.26 -0.13 -12.33
C GLY A 130 9.93 0.14 -13.04
N LEU A 131 8.87 -0.59 -12.68
CA LEU A 131 7.52 -0.34 -13.18
C LEU A 131 7.05 1.08 -12.79
N ALA A 132 7.18 1.43 -11.52
CA ALA A 132 6.83 2.77 -11.04
C ALA A 132 7.62 3.87 -11.76
N ARG A 133 8.95 3.64 -11.99
CA ARG A 133 9.81 4.59 -12.71
C ARG A 133 9.36 4.83 -14.14
N LYS A 134 8.93 3.76 -14.82
CA LYS A 134 8.39 3.85 -16.18
C LYS A 134 7.04 4.58 -16.21
N ALA A 135 6.15 4.27 -15.26
CA ALA A 135 4.78 4.81 -15.23
C ALA A 135 4.73 6.31 -14.87
N VAL A 136 5.62 6.75 -13.97
CA VAL A 136 5.62 8.14 -13.46
C VAL A 136 6.23 9.10 -14.48
N ALA A 137 5.62 10.26 -14.67
CA ALA A 137 6.11 11.33 -15.54
C ALA A 137 7.38 12.00 -14.96
N ASP A 138 8.13 12.72 -15.80
CA ASP A 138 9.27 13.51 -15.36
C ASP A 138 8.87 14.55 -14.29
N GLY A 139 9.64 14.62 -13.22
CA GLY A 139 9.34 15.40 -12.03
C GLY A 139 8.25 14.82 -11.13
N GLY A 140 7.65 13.69 -11.51
CA GLY A 140 6.64 13.00 -10.71
C GLY A 140 7.23 12.27 -9.50
N LEU A 141 6.35 11.76 -8.66
CA LEU A 141 6.67 11.21 -7.36
C LEU A 141 6.40 9.70 -7.30
N PHE A 142 7.24 9.00 -6.55
CA PHE A 142 6.99 7.64 -6.09
C PHE A 142 7.01 7.62 -4.56
N LEU A 143 5.89 7.26 -3.96
CA LEU A 143 5.68 7.28 -2.53
C LEU A 143 5.22 5.91 -2.07
N PHE A 144 5.95 5.31 -1.14
CA PHE A 144 5.58 4.03 -0.55
C PHE A 144 6.03 3.95 0.90
N ASP A 145 5.57 2.93 1.60
CA ASP A 145 6.04 2.68 2.95
C ASP A 145 6.47 1.23 3.17
N LEU A 146 7.24 1.06 4.21
CA LEU A 146 7.76 -0.23 4.66
C LEU A 146 7.79 -0.30 6.18
N HIS A 147 7.46 -1.45 6.73
CA HIS A 147 7.94 -1.81 8.05
C HIS A 147 9.43 -2.10 8.01
N THR A 148 10.19 -1.44 8.88
CA THR A 148 11.60 -1.79 9.11
C THR A 148 11.69 -3.13 9.83
N ARG A 149 12.90 -3.72 9.89
CA ARG A 149 13.15 -4.91 10.73
C ARG A 149 12.68 -4.67 12.17
N HIS A 150 13.00 -3.50 12.73
CA HIS A 150 12.54 -3.11 14.07
C HIS A 150 11.02 -3.10 14.18
N GLY A 151 10.32 -2.59 13.16
CA GLY A 151 8.85 -2.59 13.10
C GLY A 151 8.26 -3.99 13.07
N LEU A 152 8.77 -4.86 12.20
CA LEU A 152 8.29 -6.25 12.09
C LEU A 152 8.49 -7.03 13.39
N GLN A 153 9.62 -6.82 14.08
CA GLN A 153 9.88 -7.45 15.39
C GLN A 153 8.84 -7.05 16.45
N ARG A 154 8.37 -5.80 16.43
CA ARG A 154 7.34 -5.31 17.36
C ARG A 154 5.94 -5.85 17.08
N LEU A 155 5.69 -6.37 15.89
CA LEU A 155 4.45 -7.04 15.53
C LEU A 155 4.42 -8.53 15.94
N ASN A 156 5.46 -9.02 16.64
CA ASN A 156 5.50 -10.35 17.25
C ASN A 156 4.61 -10.40 18.51
N ASN A 157 3.31 -10.34 18.30
CA ASN A 157 2.29 -10.25 19.36
C ASN A 157 0.98 -10.93 18.94
N VAL A 158 -0.01 -10.88 19.83
CA VAL A 158 -1.38 -11.31 19.55
C VAL A 158 -2.32 -10.14 19.87
N ILE A 159 -3.17 -9.82 18.89
CA ILE A 159 -4.24 -8.84 19.05
C ILE A 159 -5.57 -9.60 18.95
N ILE A 160 -6.46 -9.38 19.90
CA ILE A 160 -7.85 -9.84 19.83
C ILE A 160 -8.72 -8.63 19.55
N GLU A 161 -9.47 -8.68 18.47
CA GLU A 161 -10.52 -7.73 18.16
C GLU A 161 -11.87 -8.41 18.41
N ASP A 162 -12.68 -7.80 19.26
CA ASP A 162 -14.01 -8.30 19.60
C ASP A 162 -14.98 -7.12 19.58
N ASN A 163 -15.92 -7.18 18.65
CA ASN A 163 -16.96 -6.17 18.48
C ASN A 163 -18.23 -6.82 17.90
N PRO A 164 -19.40 -6.12 17.85
CA PRO A 164 -20.66 -6.70 17.39
C PRO A 164 -20.65 -7.24 15.95
N GLN A 165 -19.69 -6.84 15.12
CA GLN A 165 -19.60 -7.23 13.71
C GLN A 165 -18.59 -8.34 13.47
N ALA A 166 -17.52 -8.40 14.28
CA ALA A 166 -16.43 -9.35 14.07
C ALA A 166 -15.73 -9.74 15.36
N MET A 167 -15.25 -10.97 15.40
CA MET A 167 -14.26 -11.43 16.37
C MET A 167 -13.05 -11.97 15.60
N ALA A 168 -11.86 -11.45 15.89
CA ALA A 168 -10.64 -11.87 15.19
C ALA A 168 -9.45 -12.00 16.16
N ALA A 169 -8.67 -13.06 15.97
CA ALA A 169 -7.35 -13.23 16.53
C ALA A 169 -6.30 -12.97 15.44
N ILE A 170 -5.48 -11.94 15.64
CA ILE A 170 -4.39 -11.54 14.75
C ILE A 170 -3.10 -11.88 15.46
N ARG A 171 -2.37 -12.86 14.95
CA ARG A 171 -1.14 -13.36 15.57
C ARG A 171 0.05 -13.08 14.65
N GLY A 172 0.97 -12.23 15.11
CA GLY A 172 2.27 -12.03 14.50
C GLY A 172 3.31 -12.98 15.11
N ILE A 173 4.13 -13.61 14.26
CA ILE A 173 5.27 -14.45 14.66
C ILE A 173 6.47 -14.00 13.83
N TYR A 174 7.46 -13.39 14.47
CA TYR A 174 8.69 -12.97 13.81
C TYR A 174 9.72 -14.09 13.80
N ASP A 175 10.12 -14.53 12.61
CA ASP A 175 11.18 -15.49 12.37
C ASP A 175 12.50 -14.74 12.12
N GLY A 176 13.33 -14.66 13.14
CA GLY A 176 14.59 -13.89 13.09
C GLY A 176 15.66 -14.51 12.21
N GLU A 177 15.62 -15.84 11.93
CA GLU A 177 16.57 -16.50 11.04
C GLU A 177 16.28 -16.17 9.57
N ARG A 178 14.99 -16.05 9.22
CA ARG A 178 14.53 -15.74 7.86
C ARG A 178 14.14 -14.28 7.68
N GLU A 179 14.31 -13.46 8.71
CA GLU A 179 13.99 -12.03 8.72
C GLU A 179 12.59 -11.73 8.16
N ARG A 180 11.59 -12.47 8.63
CA ARG A 180 10.21 -12.36 8.18
C ARG A 180 9.21 -12.42 9.33
N LEU A 181 8.10 -11.75 9.15
CA LEU A 181 6.94 -11.82 10.02
C LEU A 181 5.85 -12.64 9.34
N LEU A 182 5.30 -13.61 10.05
CA LEU A 182 4.09 -14.32 9.66
C LEU A 182 2.93 -13.74 10.46
N VAL A 183 1.91 -13.22 9.77
CA VAL A 183 0.71 -12.69 10.42
C VAL A 183 -0.47 -13.60 10.08
N LYS A 184 -0.96 -14.32 11.08
CA LYS A 184 -2.14 -15.17 10.96
C LYS A 184 -3.36 -14.40 11.42
N PHE A 185 -4.31 -14.22 10.52
CA PHE A 185 -5.65 -13.73 10.80
C PHE A 185 -6.60 -14.91 10.88
N THR A 186 -7.28 -15.07 11.99
CA THR A 186 -8.34 -16.08 12.16
C THR A 186 -9.51 -15.43 12.85
N GLY A 187 -10.68 -15.52 12.28
CA GLY A 187 -11.83 -14.84 12.87
C GLY A 187 -13.16 -15.22 12.23
N PHE A 188 -14.17 -14.52 12.72
CA PHE A 188 -15.55 -14.64 12.28
C PHE A 188 -16.10 -13.24 12.01
N LEU A 189 -16.78 -13.09 10.90
CA LEU A 189 -17.48 -11.87 10.50
C LEU A 189 -18.98 -12.15 10.49
N ARG A 190 -19.77 -11.25 11.07
CA ARG A 190 -21.22 -11.37 11.08
C ARG A 190 -21.79 -11.07 9.70
N ALA A 191 -22.53 -12.01 9.15
CA ALA A 191 -23.26 -11.87 7.90
C ALA A 191 -24.61 -11.12 8.14
N GLU A 192 -25.24 -10.65 7.06
CA GLU A 192 -26.50 -9.90 7.12
C GLU A 192 -27.65 -10.73 7.73
N ASP A 193 -27.64 -12.04 7.53
CA ASP A 193 -28.63 -12.98 8.10
C ASP A 193 -28.38 -13.34 9.57
N GLY A 194 -27.34 -12.73 10.19
CA GLY A 194 -26.98 -12.91 11.59
C GLY A 194 -26.09 -14.12 11.87
N ARG A 195 -25.77 -14.96 10.89
CA ARG A 195 -24.74 -16.00 11.01
C ARG A 195 -23.35 -15.41 11.00
N TYR A 196 -22.35 -16.22 11.28
CA TYR A 196 -20.94 -15.83 11.26
C TYR A 196 -20.18 -16.64 10.23
N ASP A 197 -19.54 -15.94 9.30
CA ASP A 197 -18.64 -16.54 8.31
C ASP A 197 -17.21 -16.51 8.83
N ARG A 198 -16.53 -17.66 8.76
CA ARG A 198 -15.14 -17.79 9.20
C ARG A 198 -14.18 -17.33 8.11
N PHE A 199 -13.12 -16.62 8.50
CA PHE A 199 -11.93 -16.39 7.69
C PHE A 199 -10.67 -16.89 8.37
N ASP A 200 -9.67 -17.24 7.55
CA ASP A 200 -8.39 -17.78 7.99
C ASP A 200 -7.34 -17.44 6.93
N GLU A 201 -6.52 -16.42 7.19
CA GLU A 201 -5.54 -15.87 6.24
C GLU A 201 -4.15 -15.84 6.87
N LEU A 202 -3.13 -16.11 6.08
CA LEU A 202 -1.74 -16.01 6.47
C LEU A 202 -1.01 -15.04 5.53
N LEU A 203 -0.52 -13.95 6.08
CA LEU A 203 0.33 -13.00 5.37
C LEU A 203 1.78 -13.18 5.80
N VAL A 204 2.70 -12.98 4.86
CA VAL A 204 4.13 -13.01 5.14
C VAL A 204 4.73 -11.67 4.75
N SER A 205 5.42 -11.03 5.68
CA SER A 205 6.14 -9.78 5.45
C SER A 205 7.64 -10.02 5.65
N HIS A 206 8.45 -9.61 4.68
CA HIS A 206 9.91 -9.74 4.70
C HIS A 206 10.55 -8.43 5.15
N ALA A 207 11.62 -8.53 5.95
CA ALA A 207 12.42 -7.38 6.33
C ALA A 207 13.43 -7.09 5.21
N PHE A 208 13.39 -5.87 4.70
CA PHE A 208 14.45 -5.32 3.85
C PHE A 208 15.23 -4.28 4.64
N SER A 209 16.58 -4.31 4.54
CA SER A 209 17.35 -3.18 5.05
C SER A 209 17.10 -1.95 4.17
N LEU A 210 17.11 -0.77 4.77
CA LEU A 210 16.91 0.46 4.01
C LEU A 210 18.06 0.75 3.05
N GLU A 211 19.24 0.14 3.29
CA GLU A 211 20.32 0.13 2.32
C GLU A 211 19.99 -0.65 1.06
N GLN A 212 19.37 -1.86 1.19
CA GLN A 212 18.89 -2.66 0.06
C GLN A 212 17.82 -1.90 -0.73
N VAL A 213 16.86 -1.30 -0.03
CA VAL A 213 15.80 -0.47 -0.64
C VAL A 213 16.40 0.70 -1.40
N GLY A 214 17.34 1.45 -0.79
CA GLY A 214 18.00 2.59 -1.43
C GLY A 214 18.86 2.18 -2.63
N ARG A 215 19.49 1.00 -2.60
CA ARG A 215 20.21 0.45 -3.74
C ARG A 215 19.26 0.12 -4.89
N ALA A 216 18.18 -0.62 -4.60
CA ALA A 216 17.17 -0.97 -5.60
C ALA A 216 16.54 0.27 -6.25
N LEU A 217 16.28 1.34 -5.48
CA LEU A 217 15.82 2.62 -6.03
C LEU A 217 16.84 3.22 -7.01
N ARG A 218 18.11 3.32 -6.64
CA ARG A 218 19.16 3.86 -7.52
C ARG A 218 19.33 3.02 -8.79
N ASP A 219 19.37 1.70 -8.65
CA ASP A 219 19.55 0.75 -9.76
C ASP A 219 18.38 0.81 -10.77
N THR A 220 17.20 1.24 -10.31
CA THR A 220 16.01 1.44 -11.15
C THR A 220 15.78 2.89 -11.60
N GLY A 221 16.76 3.77 -11.38
CA GLY A 221 16.76 5.16 -11.90
C GLY A 221 16.08 6.19 -11.02
N TRP A 222 15.81 5.88 -9.74
CA TRP A 222 15.34 6.85 -8.75
C TRP A 222 16.54 7.51 -8.07
N GLY A 223 17.07 8.59 -8.68
CA GLY A 223 18.29 9.25 -8.18
C GLY A 223 18.08 10.09 -6.92
N GLU A 224 16.91 10.67 -6.75
CA GLU A 224 16.56 11.52 -5.60
C GLU A 224 15.47 10.85 -4.76
N PHE A 225 15.79 10.48 -3.53
CA PHE A 225 14.83 9.94 -2.57
C PHE A 225 15.27 10.18 -1.12
N HIS A 226 14.33 10.13 -0.20
CA HIS A 226 14.60 10.13 1.24
C HIS A 226 13.59 9.29 2.02
N PHE A 227 13.96 8.94 3.25
CA PHE A 227 13.10 8.27 4.20
C PHE A 227 12.45 9.28 5.14
N ALA A 228 11.15 9.17 5.36
CA ALA A 228 10.36 10.13 6.12
C ALA A 228 9.41 9.46 7.10
N LYS A 229 8.79 10.25 7.98
CA LYS A 229 7.60 9.83 8.73
C LYS A 229 6.34 10.21 7.93
N TYR A 230 5.26 9.44 8.09
CA TYR A 230 3.98 9.78 7.44
C TYR A 230 3.43 11.15 7.87
N THR A 231 3.78 11.62 9.07
CA THR A 231 3.37 12.93 9.60
C THR A 231 4.10 14.11 8.99
N ASP A 232 5.23 13.86 8.30
CA ASP A 232 6.01 14.91 7.62
C ASP A 232 6.83 14.26 6.50
N LEU A 233 6.19 14.08 5.34
CA LEU A 233 6.78 13.43 4.17
C LEU A 233 7.89 14.27 3.52
N GLY A 234 7.93 15.57 3.77
CA GLY A 234 8.97 16.48 3.26
C GLY A 234 10.27 16.45 4.05
N LYS A 235 10.28 15.85 5.24
CA LYS A 235 11.44 15.90 6.15
C LYS A 235 12.18 14.57 6.24
N PRO A 236 13.46 14.52 5.79
CA PRO A 236 14.29 13.32 5.92
C PRO A 236 14.50 12.92 7.38
N LEU A 237 14.43 11.61 7.65
CA LEU A 237 14.77 11.00 8.94
C LEU A 237 16.30 10.89 9.07
N SER A 238 16.82 11.20 10.25
CA SER A 238 18.24 11.02 10.57
C SER A 238 18.62 9.56 10.82
N ASP A 239 17.72 8.76 11.36
CA ASP A 239 17.95 7.35 11.69
C ASP A 239 16.68 6.52 11.35
N PRO A 240 16.46 6.24 10.06
CA PRO A 240 15.23 5.62 9.62
C PRO A 240 15.11 4.14 10.01
N GLU A 241 16.23 3.42 10.30
CA GLU A 241 16.17 2.02 10.75
C GLU A 241 15.60 1.87 12.17
N LYS A 242 15.61 2.93 12.98
CA LYS A 242 15.10 2.90 14.36
C LYS A 242 13.60 3.15 14.48
N VAL A 243 12.92 3.54 13.41
CA VAL A 243 11.46 3.68 13.43
C VAL A 243 10.78 2.39 13.00
N CYS A 244 9.55 2.15 13.46
CA CYS A 244 8.83 0.92 13.11
C CYS A 244 8.39 0.88 11.64
N ARG A 245 8.08 2.05 11.08
CA ARG A 245 7.57 2.20 9.70
C ARG A 245 8.15 3.46 9.10
N VAL A 246 8.70 3.33 7.90
CA VAL A 246 9.23 4.46 7.12
C VAL A 246 8.39 4.67 5.89
N PHE A 247 8.26 5.93 5.49
CA PHE A 247 7.82 6.31 4.16
C PHE A 247 9.04 6.64 3.32
N VAL A 248 8.98 6.28 2.05
CA VAL A 248 9.97 6.61 1.05
C VAL A 248 9.33 7.59 0.09
N VAL A 249 9.96 8.74 -0.09
CA VAL A 249 9.57 9.73 -1.08
C VAL A 249 10.68 9.82 -2.11
N ALA A 250 10.41 9.39 -3.33
CA ALA A 250 11.34 9.44 -4.44
C ALA A 250 10.79 10.32 -5.56
N ARG A 251 11.66 11.02 -6.26
CA ARG A 251 11.31 11.89 -7.38
C ARG A 251 11.97 11.38 -8.66
N ARG A 252 11.21 11.33 -9.75
CA ARG A 252 11.73 11.10 -11.08
C ARG A 252 12.47 12.36 -11.56
N GLY A 253 13.78 12.24 -11.85
CA GLY A 253 14.54 13.30 -12.50
C GLY A 253 13.98 13.63 -13.90
N GLN A 254 14.42 14.76 -14.46
CA GLN A 254 14.22 15.07 -15.89
C GLN A 254 15.31 14.34 -16.66
N ASP A 255 14.94 13.47 -17.59
CA ASP A 255 15.86 12.79 -18.51
C ASP A 255 16.32 13.73 -19.61
#